data_0980958575efa4416adaaa549542e418
#
_entry.id   0980958575efa4416adaaa549542e418
#
_cell.length_a   1.000
_cell.length_b   1.000
_cell.length_c   1.000
_cell.angle_alpha   90.00
_cell.angle_beta   90.00
_cell.angle_gamma   90.00
#
_symmetry.space_group_name_H-M   'P 1'
#
loop_
_entity.id
_entity.type
_entity.pdbx_description
1 polymer ?
#
loop_
_entity_poly.entity_id
_entity_poly.type
_entity_poly.pdbx_seq_one_letter_code
_entity_poly.pdbx_strand_id
1 'polypeptide(L)'
;MYYVFEGVGDDGFTEEGAESIDGIKAIDDATVQFTTKEEMSLTTFENSYARYLMTLPKHVIEQYTEEELKTAEWFNHPDVVSGPYMVTDFDVDHYISYKANENYWKGAPKIAKLNIKIVSGSQLYAGLQSGEIDITQPTMSVIPEEDYDSVEALSNVNVVYGEPVTNQSVFIQTKNVPDVRVRQAMLYAIDRKMVLEQLLKGKGEVADGFLSSASPFYDDSIVPVEQDVEKAKELLAEAGWDGSQTLRFYVNSGDSAFVNAANVFVAQWAAVGIKVEVQTVDFATLMSVAGTNDYDILAVQYTYAPVDPYPDVAWLLGGEDSWTGYGDDSVNEALAKTQTTSDMDEIKGLYSVVDQKVQEDVPMFSAYI
;
A
#
# COMPACT_ATOMS: atom_id res chain seq x y z
N MET A 1 -7.07 -14.30 6.59
CA MET A 1 -6.19 -14.23 7.79
C MET A 1 -6.30 -15.48 8.65
N TYR A 2 -7.48 -15.86 9.16
CA TYR A 2 -7.61 -16.98 10.10
C TYR A 2 -7.34 -18.37 9.51
N TYR A 3 -7.38 -18.53 8.19
CA TYR A 3 -7.13 -19.80 7.49
C TYR A 3 -5.80 -20.49 7.81
N VAL A 4 -4.82 -19.76 8.36
CA VAL A 4 -3.51 -20.32 8.74
C VAL A 4 -3.54 -21.10 10.06
N PHE A 5 -4.59 -20.97 10.88
CA PHE A 5 -4.69 -21.66 12.17
C PHE A 5 -5.33 -23.03 12.03
N GLU A 6 -4.90 -23.98 12.89
CA GLU A 6 -5.57 -25.28 13.02
C GLU A 6 -7.06 -25.10 13.30
N GLY A 7 -7.90 -25.94 12.69
CA GLY A 7 -9.36 -25.93 12.86
C GLY A 7 -10.09 -24.88 12.01
N VAL A 8 -9.40 -24.17 11.13
CA VAL A 8 -10.01 -23.19 10.20
C VAL A 8 -9.89 -23.69 8.76
N GLY A 9 -10.94 -23.59 7.96
CA GLY A 9 -10.93 -23.92 6.55
C GLY A 9 -10.13 -22.93 5.71
N ASP A 10 -9.89 -23.24 4.43
CA ASP A 10 -9.18 -22.35 3.50
C ASP A 10 -10.00 -21.09 3.15
N ASP A 11 -11.31 -21.15 3.37
CA ASP A 11 -12.23 -20.02 3.30
C ASP A 11 -12.15 -19.06 4.50
N GLY A 12 -11.35 -19.41 5.52
CA GLY A 12 -11.16 -18.62 6.74
C GLY A 12 -12.23 -18.85 7.82
N PHE A 13 -13.11 -19.85 7.65
CA PHE A 13 -14.15 -20.20 8.61
C PHE A 13 -13.86 -21.54 9.29
N THR A 14 -14.40 -21.70 10.50
CA THR A 14 -14.44 -22.99 11.19
C THR A 14 -15.57 -23.87 10.67
N GLU A 15 -15.55 -25.16 10.99
CA GLU A 15 -16.68 -26.03 10.70
C GLU A 15 -17.95 -25.53 11.40
N GLU A 16 -19.13 -25.79 10.80
CA GLU A 16 -20.42 -25.40 11.38
C GLU A 16 -20.60 -26.05 12.76
N GLY A 17 -20.89 -25.21 13.75
CA GLY A 17 -21.05 -25.63 15.14
C GLY A 17 -19.79 -25.67 15.98
N ALA A 18 -18.64 -25.26 15.45
CA ALA A 18 -17.41 -25.10 16.24
C ALA A 18 -17.59 -23.96 17.28
N GLU A 19 -17.23 -24.22 18.54
CA GLU A 19 -17.31 -23.22 19.62
C GLU A 19 -16.04 -22.37 19.72
N SER A 20 -14.96 -22.78 19.06
CA SER A 20 -13.63 -22.11 19.11
C SER A 20 -12.78 -22.46 17.89
N ILE A 21 -11.70 -21.74 17.72
CA ILE A 21 -10.64 -22.06 16.74
C ILE A 21 -9.62 -22.95 17.45
N ASP A 22 -9.41 -24.18 16.95
CA ASP A 22 -8.50 -25.15 17.55
C ASP A 22 -7.05 -24.66 17.67
N GLY A 23 -6.63 -23.85 16.70
CA GLY A 23 -5.30 -23.23 16.70
C GLY A 23 -5.14 -22.01 17.61
N ILE A 24 -6.19 -21.55 18.33
CA ILE A 24 -6.10 -20.39 19.23
C ILE A 24 -6.62 -20.80 20.61
N LYS A 25 -5.71 -20.90 21.60
CA LYS A 25 -6.05 -21.38 22.94
C LYS A 25 -5.59 -20.42 24.04
N ALA A 26 -6.50 -20.04 24.92
CA ALA A 26 -6.13 -19.43 26.19
C ALA A 26 -5.59 -20.51 27.14
N ILE A 27 -4.31 -20.47 27.43
CA ILE A 27 -3.65 -21.44 28.35
C ILE A 27 -3.87 -21.05 29.81
N ASP A 28 -3.84 -19.75 30.07
CA ASP A 28 -4.12 -19.14 31.35
C ASP A 28 -4.59 -17.68 31.16
N ASP A 29 -4.76 -16.94 32.26
CA ASP A 29 -5.27 -15.56 32.25
C ASP A 29 -4.37 -14.55 31.51
N ALA A 30 -3.13 -14.93 31.19
CA ALA A 30 -2.13 -14.04 30.57
C ALA A 30 -1.45 -14.64 29.33
N THR A 31 -1.80 -15.89 28.96
CA THR A 31 -1.10 -16.63 27.89
C THR A 31 -2.10 -17.12 26.85
N VAL A 32 -1.86 -16.73 25.60
CA VAL A 32 -2.57 -17.25 24.42
C VAL A 32 -1.57 -18.04 23.57
N GLN A 33 -1.91 -19.26 23.22
CA GLN A 33 -1.14 -20.12 22.31
C GLN A 33 -1.78 -20.08 20.93
N PHE A 34 -0.94 -19.87 19.91
CA PHE A 34 -1.30 -20.00 18.51
C PHE A 34 -0.64 -21.23 17.91
N THR A 35 -1.41 -22.02 17.16
CA THR A 35 -0.90 -23.19 16.41
C THR A 35 -1.33 -23.03 14.96
N THR A 36 -0.36 -22.99 14.08
CA THR A 36 -0.57 -22.84 12.63
C THR A 36 -0.58 -24.19 11.93
N LYS A 37 -1.31 -24.33 10.82
CA LYS A 37 -1.38 -25.56 10.01
C LYS A 37 -0.02 -25.94 9.42
N GLU A 38 0.72 -24.94 8.98
CA GLU A 38 2.02 -25.08 8.34
C GLU A 38 3.10 -24.39 9.19
N GLU A 39 4.33 -24.84 9.04
CA GLU A 39 5.48 -24.18 9.65
C GLU A 39 5.68 -22.80 9.04
N MET A 40 5.82 -21.78 9.88
CA MET A 40 6.15 -20.42 9.46
C MET A 40 7.15 -19.78 10.39
N SER A 41 7.87 -18.77 9.91
CA SER A 41 8.79 -18.01 10.75
C SER A 41 8.03 -17.16 11.77
N LEU A 42 8.66 -16.88 12.91
CA LEU A 42 8.10 -15.98 13.91
C LEU A 42 7.90 -14.56 13.34
N THR A 43 8.84 -14.11 12.52
CA THR A 43 8.76 -12.81 11.83
C THR A 43 7.53 -12.74 10.92
N THR A 44 7.28 -13.77 10.15
CA THR A 44 6.06 -13.89 9.33
C THR A 44 4.81 -13.86 10.19
N PHE A 45 4.78 -14.65 11.27
CA PHE A 45 3.64 -14.66 12.17
C PHE A 45 3.36 -13.28 12.77
N GLU A 46 4.39 -12.60 13.28
CA GLU A 46 4.25 -11.28 13.90
C GLU A 46 3.80 -10.21 12.92
N ASN A 47 4.38 -10.18 11.73
CA ASN A 47 4.15 -9.09 10.77
C ASN A 47 2.93 -9.31 9.88
N SER A 48 2.64 -10.54 9.50
CA SER A 48 1.56 -10.84 8.56
C SER A 48 0.26 -11.24 9.23
N TYR A 49 0.31 -11.71 10.48
CA TYR A 49 -0.86 -12.21 11.20
C TYR A 49 -1.08 -11.52 12.55
N ALA A 50 -0.12 -11.59 13.47
CA ALA A 50 -0.33 -11.15 14.86
C ALA A 50 -0.70 -9.65 14.95
N ARG A 51 -0.11 -8.80 14.14
CA ARG A 51 -0.42 -7.36 14.11
C ARG A 51 -1.87 -7.05 13.72
N TYR A 52 -2.57 -7.98 13.06
CA TYR A 52 -3.96 -7.84 12.65
C TYR A 52 -4.94 -8.60 13.55
N LEU A 53 -4.44 -9.38 14.53
CA LEU A 53 -5.27 -10.09 15.50
C LEU A 53 -5.77 -9.11 16.56
N MET A 54 -6.80 -8.36 16.22
CA MET A 54 -7.39 -7.41 17.17
C MET A 54 -8.20 -8.14 18.23
N THR A 55 -7.98 -7.75 19.50
CA THR A 55 -8.74 -8.28 20.62
C THR A 55 -10.05 -7.52 20.79
N LEU A 56 -11.13 -8.25 21.06
CA LEU A 56 -12.45 -7.69 21.36
C LEU A 56 -12.82 -7.92 22.82
N PRO A 57 -13.48 -6.97 23.50
CA PRO A 57 -13.89 -7.12 24.89
C PRO A 57 -15.08 -8.07 25.02
N LYS A 58 -14.83 -9.34 25.38
CA LYS A 58 -15.86 -10.37 25.47
C LYS A 58 -17.09 -9.91 26.26
N HIS A 59 -16.90 -9.30 27.42
CA HIS A 59 -17.98 -8.82 28.30
C HIS A 59 -18.87 -7.73 27.67
N VAL A 60 -18.42 -7.12 26.56
CA VAL A 60 -19.21 -6.15 25.79
C VAL A 60 -19.91 -6.85 24.63
N ILE A 61 -19.17 -7.67 23.88
CA ILE A 61 -19.71 -8.25 22.64
C ILE A 61 -20.58 -9.48 22.85
N GLU A 62 -20.44 -10.22 23.95
CA GLU A 62 -21.22 -11.45 24.23
C GLU A 62 -22.74 -11.22 24.41
N GLN A 63 -23.16 -9.96 24.55
CA GLN A 63 -24.58 -9.59 24.61
C GLN A 63 -25.24 -9.55 23.24
N TYR A 64 -24.47 -9.53 22.16
CA TYR A 64 -24.96 -9.46 20.79
C TYR A 64 -24.98 -10.84 20.14
N THR A 65 -26.00 -11.10 19.32
CA THR A 65 -25.97 -12.23 18.38
C THR A 65 -24.98 -11.94 17.24
N GLU A 66 -24.58 -12.97 16.51
CA GLU A 66 -23.70 -12.82 15.34
C GLU A 66 -24.24 -11.81 14.31
N GLU A 67 -25.55 -11.82 14.08
CA GLU A 67 -26.19 -10.88 13.15
C GLU A 67 -26.19 -9.44 13.69
N GLU A 68 -26.44 -9.27 14.99
CA GLU A 68 -26.41 -7.96 15.64
C GLU A 68 -25.00 -7.38 15.69
N LEU A 69 -23.95 -8.22 15.78
CA LEU A 69 -22.54 -7.77 15.77
C LEU A 69 -22.18 -7.02 14.49
N LYS A 70 -22.76 -7.39 13.34
CA LYS A 70 -22.49 -6.74 12.04
C LYS A 70 -22.86 -5.26 12.01
N THR A 71 -23.82 -4.86 12.85
CA THR A 71 -24.39 -3.51 12.90
C THR A 71 -24.35 -2.89 14.30
N ALA A 72 -23.64 -3.51 15.24
CA ALA A 72 -23.60 -3.03 16.61
C ALA A 72 -22.97 -1.63 16.71
N GLU A 73 -23.72 -0.69 17.28
CA GLU A 73 -23.31 0.70 17.44
C GLU A 73 -22.01 0.84 18.22
N TRP A 74 -21.71 -0.11 19.10
CA TRP A 74 -20.48 -0.13 19.87
C TRP A 74 -19.21 -0.07 18.99
N PHE A 75 -19.22 -0.66 17.78
CA PHE A 75 -18.06 -0.56 16.87
C PHE A 75 -17.82 0.86 16.34
N ASN A 76 -18.84 1.69 16.31
CA ASN A 76 -18.72 3.10 15.93
C ASN A 76 -18.26 3.95 17.11
N HIS A 77 -18.56 3.51 18.34
CA HIS A 77 -18.30 4.28 19.56
C HIS A 77 -17.75 3.38 20.69
N PRO A 78 -16.59 2.73 20.50
CA PRO A 78 -16.05 1.80 21.50
C PRO A 78 -15.62 2.56 22.77
N ASP A 79 -16.26 2.24 23.89
CA ASP A 79 -15.98 2.79 25.21
C ASP A 79 -15.04 1.91 26.04
N VAL A 80 -14.81 0.67 25.61
CA VAL A 80 -13.83 -0.28 26.16
C VAL A 80 -12.75 -0.54 25.12
N VAL A 81 -11.55 -0.03 25.36
CA VAL A 81 -10.43 -0.12 24.43
C VAL A 81 -9.14 -0.48 25.15
N SER A 82 -8.23 -1.17 24.48
CA SER A 82 -6.87 -1.45 24.93
C SER A 82 -5.82 -0.43 24.43
N GLY A 83 -6.23 0.46 23.51
CA GLY A 83 -5.37 1.48 22.92
C GLY A 83 -5.13 2.71 23.81
N PRO A 84 -4.22 3.61 23.37
CA PRO A 84 -3.86 4.81 24.15
C PRO A 84 -4.96 5.88 24.21
N TYR A 85 -5.92 5.85 23.30
CA TYR A 85 -7.01 6.84 23.23
C TYR A 85 -8.37 6.17 23.11
N MET A 86 -9.40 6.86 23.57
CA MET A 86 -10.80 6.46 23.51
C MET A 86 -11.58 7.53 22.72
N VAL A 87 -12.46 7.10 21.82
CA VAL A 87 -13.38 8.00 21.11
C VAL A 87 -14.33 8.64 22.10
N THR A 88 -14.58 9.93 21.97
CA THR A 88 -15.53 10.68 22.81
C THR A 88 -16.66 11.29 22.01
N ASP A 89 -16.40 11.63 20.76
CA ASP A 89 -17.38 12.26 19.86
C ASP A 89 -16.87 12.17 18.43
N PHE A 90 -17.77 12.15 17.45
CA PHE A 90 -17.39 12.22 16.04
C PHE A 90 -18.52 12.77 15.17
N ASP A 91 -18.12 13.37 14.06
CA ASP A 91 -18.97 13.70 12.93
C ASP A 91 -18.28 13.11 11.69
N VAL A 92 -18.96 12.19 11.01
CA VAL A 92 -18.36 11.32 9.96
C VAL A 92 -17.62 12.10 8.88
N ASP A 93 -18.11 13.31 8.54
CA ASP A 93 -17.54 14.12 7.46
C ASP A 93 -16.59 15.21 7.95
N HIS A 94 -16.48 15.45 9.27
CA HIS A 94 -15.81 16.61 9.79
C HIS A 94 -14.71 16.33 10.81
N TYR A 95 -14.96 15.47 11.82
CA TYR A 95 -13.98 15.24 12.88
C TYR A 95 -14.21 13.96 13.68
N ILE A 96 -13.16 13.53 14.36
CA ILE A 96 -13.21 12.53 15.44
C ILE A 96 -12.46 13.09 16.65
N SER A 97 -13.10 13.07 17.81
CA SER A 97 -12.53 13.52 19.09
C SER A 97 -12.18 12.35 19.98
N TYR A 98 -11.01 12.42 20.58
CA TYR A 98 -10.50 11.40 21.48
C TYR A 98 -10.06 12.02 22.82
N LYS A 99 -10.14 11.22 23.88
CA LYS A 99 -9.47 11.46 25.17
C LYS A 99 -8.41 10.37 25.44
N ALA A 100 -7.39 10.73 26.19
CA ALA A 100 -6.38 9.80 26.66
C ALA A 100 -7.02 8.67 27.51
N ASN A 101 -6.58 7.43 27.27
CA ASN A 101 -6.88 6.29 28.13
C ASN A 101 -5.86 6.27 29.28
N GLU A 102 -6.29 6.67 30.47
CA GLU A 102 -5.43 6.72 31.65
C GLU A 102 -4.96 5.32 32.10
N ASN A 103 -5.70 4.26 31.69
CA ASN A 103 -5.38 2.88 32.00
C ASN A 103 -4.58 2.18 30.88
N TYR A 104 -4.04 2.94 29.91
CA TYR A 104 -3.26 2.34 28.84
C TYR A 104 -2.03 1.60 29.40
N TRP A 105 -1.82 0.34 28.96
CA TRP A 105 -0.82 -0.55 29.52
C TRP A 105 0.64 -0.06 29.40
N LYS A 106 0.95 0.81 28.43
CA LYS A 106 2.25 1.51 28.31
C LYS A 106 2.31 2.83 29.08
N GLY A 107 1.30 3.14 29.88
CA GLY A 107 1.15 4.41 30.62
C GLY A 107 0.28 5.42 29.85
N ALA A 108 -0.33 6.32 30.60
CA ALA A 108 -1.23 7.32 30.06
C ALA A 108 -0.52 8.22 29.03
N PRO A 109 -1.15 8.52 27.86
CA PRO A 109 -0.63 9.48 26.90
C PRO A 109 -0.40 10.86 27.51
N LYS A 110 0.68 11.53 27.07
CA LYS A 110 0.97 12.91 27.53
C LYS A 110 -0.02 13.96 26.99
N ILE A 111 -0.61 13.69 25.82
CA ILE A 111 -1.61 14.54 25.19
C ILE A 111 -2.98 14.05 25.68
N ALA A 112 -3.67 14.89 26.45
CA ALA A 112 -4.93 14.49 27.08
C ALA A 112 -6.11 14.38 26.10
N LYS A 113 -6.09 15.18 25.03
CA LYS A 113 -7.13 15.20 23.98
C LYS A 113 -6.49 15.22 22.60
N LEU A 114 -7.05 14.45 21.69
CA LEU A 114 -6.65 14.40 20.29
C LEU A 114 -7.92 14.60 19.45
N ASN A 115 -7.89 15.58 18.54
CA ASN A 115 -8.97 15.82 17.60
C ASN A 115 -8.44 15.62 16.19
N ILE A 116 -9.00 14.67 15.46
CA ILE A 116 -8.72 14.50 14.04
C ILE A 116 -9.76 15.31 13.26
N LYS A 117 -9.31 16.23 12.43
CA LYS A 117 -10.16 17.01 11.52
C LYS A 117 -10.06 16.45 10.12
N ILE A 118 -11.18 16.34 9.43
CA ILE A 118 -11.25 15.96 8.03
C ILE A 118 -11.28 17.23 7.20
N VAL A 119 -10.20 17.54 6.52
CA VAL A 119 -10.04 18.75 5.72
C VAL A 119 -9.41 18.41 4.37
N SER A 120 -9.65 19.25 3.36
CA SER A 120 -8.97 19.10 2.07
C SER A 120 -7.49 19.51 2.16
N GLY A 121 -6.63 18.93 1.28
CA GLY A 121 -5.21 19.28 1.22
C GLY A 121 -4.98 20.80 1.09
N SER A 122 -5.78 21.50 0.31
CA SER A 122 -5.70 22.96 0.13
C SER A 122 -5.96 23.78 1.37
N GLN A 123 -6.51 23.20 2.45
CA GLN A 123 -6.74 23.87 3.74
C GLN A 123 -5.60 23.64 4.73
N LEU A 124 -4.69 22.71 4.46
CA LEU A 124 -3.62 22.32 5.39
C LEU A 124 -2.67 23.47 5.67
N TYR A 125 -2.18 24.19 4.64
CA TYR A 125 -1.28 25.32 4.84
C TYR A 125 -1.91 26.41 5.75
N ALA A 126 -3.13 26.82 5.44
CA ALA A 126 -3.82 27.85 6.24
C ALA A 126 -4.09 27.38 7.67
N GLY A 127 -4.46 26.12 7.86
CA GLY A 127 -4.68 25.51 9.18
C GLY A 127 -3.40 25.45 10.02
N LEU A 128 -2.27 25.05 9.42
CA LEU A 128 -0.96 25.05 10.07
C LEU A 128 -0.49 26.47 10.41
N GLN A 129 -0.65 27.41 9.47
CA GLN A 129 -0.27 28.82 9.67
C GLN A 129 -1.05 29.47 10.81
N SER A 130 -2.36 29.21 10.90
CA SER A 130 -3.22 29.76 11.97
C SER A 130 -3.08 29.06 13.32
N GLY A 131 -2.48 27.86 13.35
CA GLY A 131 -2.45 26.99 14.53
C GLY A 131 -3.78 26.28 14.80
N GLU A 132 -4.67 26.21 13.82
CA GLU A 132 -5.89 25.40 13.87
C GLU A 132 -5.59 23.91 13.67
N ILE A 133 -4.52 23.60 12.93
CA ILE A 133 -3.95 22.27 12.75
C ILE A 133 -2.57 22.27 13.40
N ASP A 134 -2.34 21.37 14.34
CA ASP A 134 -1.07 21.19 15.05
C ASP A 134 -0.11 20.22 14.32
N ILE A 135 -0.67 19.20 13.65
CA ILE A 135 0.09 18.14 12.98
C ILE A 135 -0.71 17.57 11.81
N THR A 136 -0.05 17.24 10.73
CA THR A 136 -0.61 16.45 9.62
C THR A 136 -0.33 14.96 9.83
N GLN A 137 -1.24 14.10 9.38
CA GLN A 137 -1.03 12.65 9.45
C GLN A 137 -0.06 12.22 8.34
N PRO A 138 1.00 11.47 8.64
CA PRO A 138 1.86 10.89 7.61
C PRO A 138 1.05 9.99 6.65
N THR A 139 1.43 9.94 5.41
CA THR A 139 0.88 9.10 4.33
C THR A 139 -0.56 9.39 3.88
N MET A 140 -1.40 10.00 4.72
CA MET A 140 -2.81 10.29 4.38
C MET A 140 -3.13 11.77 4.29
N SER A 141 -2.27 12.65 4.77
CA SER A 141 -2.45 14.12 4.75
C SER A 141 -1.44 14.72 3.79
N VAL A 142 -1.78 14.71 2.51
CA VAL A 142 -0.88 15.23 1.48
C VAL A 142 -0.96 16.74 1.44
N ILE A 143 0.13 17.41 1.83
CA ILE A 143 0.32 18.85 1.60
C ILE A 143 0.56 19.01 0.09
N PRO A 144 -0.21 19.88 -0.62
CA PRO A 144 0.03 20.15 -2.03
C PRO A 144 1.46 20.65 -2.29
N GLU A 145 2.06 20.24 -3.41
CA GLU A 145 3.47 20.58 -3.72
C GLU A 145 3.70 22.08 -3.83
N GLU A 146 2.70 22.83 -4.30
CA GLU A 146 2.74 24.29 -4.35
C GLU A 146 2.90 24.93 -2.97
N ASP A 147 2.49 24.22 -1.90
CA ASP A 147 2.55 24.72 -0.53
C ASP A 147 3.82 24.30 0.22
N TYR A 148 4.67 23.42 -0.31
CA TYR A 148 5.86 22.89 0.38
C TYR A 148 6.77 23.99 0.91
N ASP A 149 7.19 24.92 0.05
CA ASP A 149 8.09 26.03 0.46
C ASP A 149 7.41 26.97 1.48
N SER A 150 6.10 27.14 1.34
CA SER A 150 5.31 27.99 2.25
C SER A 150 5.17 27.36 3.63
N VAL A 151 4.97 26.04 3.69
CA VAL A 151 4.90 25.28 4.96
C VAL A 151 6.27 25.23 5.63
N GLU A 152 7.34 25.00 4.88
CA GLU A 152 8.72 25.00 5.39
C GLU A 152 9.11 26.37 5.98
N ALA A 153 8.58 27.45 5.45
CA ALA A 153 8.84 28.79 5.93
C ALA A 153 8.06 29.17 7.21
N LEU A 154 7.10 28.35 7.64
CA LEU A 154 6.33 28.63 8.87
C LEU A 154 7.21 28.49 10.12
N SER A 155 7.21 29.50 10.97
CA SER A 155 8.02 29.52 12.20
C SER A 155 7.37 28.77 13.38
N ASN A 156 6.09 28.43 13.27
CA ASN A 156 5.30 27.78 14.32
C ASN A 156 5.17 26.26 14.12
N VAL A 157 5.71 25.70 13.05
CA VAL A 157 5.71 24.27 12.78
C VAL A 157 7.14 23.74 12.62
N ASN A 158 7.33 22.46 12.86
CA ASN A 158 8.56 21.74 12.57
C ASN A 158 8.27 20.75 11.44
N VAL A 159 8.93 20.91 10.30
CA VAL A 159 8.77 20.03 9.15
C VAL A 159 9.76 18.88 9.28
N VAL A 160 9.27 17.66 9.26
CA VAL A 160 10.07 16.44 9.28
C VAL A 160 9.66 15.60 8.07
N TYR A 161 10.61 15.26 7.25
CA TYR A 161 10.41 14.28 6.17
C TYR A 161 10.65 12.89 6.73
N GLY A 162 9.71 11.99 6.49
CA GLY A 162 9.88 10.56 6.79
C GLY A 162 10.76 9.87 5.75
N GLU A 163 11.11 8.63 6.02
CA GLU A 163 11.70 7.77 5.01
C GLU A 163 10.68 7.50 3.88
N PRO A 164 11.11 7.32 2.63
CA PRO A 164 10.23 7.04 1.51
C PRO A 164 9.66 5.62 1.64
N VAL A 165 8.38 5.50 1.99
CA VAL A 165 7.71 4.19 2.22
C VAL A 165 6.45 4.01 1.38
N THR A 166 5.99 5.06 0.71
CA THR A 166 4.76 5.02 -0.09
C THR A 166 5.10 5.18 -1.57
N ASN A 167 4.87 4.12 -2.32
CA ASN A 167 5.11 4.10 -3.74
C ASN A 167 3.91 4.69 -4.49
N GLN A 168 4.17 5.54 -5.45
CA GLN A 168 3.22 5.80 -6.52
C GLN A 168 3.35 4.68 -7.55
N SER A 169 2.68 3.57 -7.29
CA SER A 169 2.77 2.36 -8.09
C SER A 169 1.94 2.46 -9.37
N VAL A 170 2.52 2.04 -10.47
CA VAL A 170 1.87 1.91 -11.78
C VAL A 170 1.84 0.44 -12.14
N PHE A 171 0.66 -0.15 -12.20
CA PHE A 171 0.41 -1.55 -12.51
C PHE A 171 0.01 -1.68 -13.98
N ILE A 172 0.57 -2.66 -14.68
CA ILE A 172 0.24 -3.00 -16.05
C ILE A 172 -0.44 -4.36 -16.05
N GLN A 173 -1.66 -4.44 -16.57
CA GLN A 173 -2.38 -5.71 -16.67
C GLN A 173 -1.75 -6.56 -17.77
N THR A 174 -1.02 -7.61 -17.38
CA THR A 174 -0.22 -8.42 -18.32
C THR A 174 -1.06 -9.21 -19.32
N LYS A 175 -2.34 -9.48 -19.00
CA LYS A 175 -3.28 -10.10 -19.95
C LYS A 175 -3.66 -9.16 -21.10
N ASN A 176 -3.70 -7.86 -20.83
CA ASN A 176 -4.06 -6.83 -21.82
C ASN A 176 -2.83 -6.28 -22.56
N VAL A 177 -1.66 -6.29 -21.91
CA VAL A 177 -0.35 -5.94 -22.49
C VAL A 177 0.59 -7.15 -22.35
N PRO A 178 0.37 -8.24 -23.10
CA PRO A 178 1.05 -9.52 -22.86
C PRO A 178 2.52 -9.54 -23.28
N ASP A 179 2.91 -8.76 -24.29
CA ASP A 179 4.29 -8.73 -24.77
C ASP A 179 5.17 -7.92 -23.81
N VAL A 180 6.13 -8.59 -23.18
CA VAL A 180 7.07 -8.00 -22.22
C VAL A 180 7.84 -6.81 -22.83
N ARG A 181 8.17 -6.87 -24.13
CA ARG A 181 8.91 -5.81 -24.83
C ARG A 181 8.09 -4.52 -24.89
N VAL A 182 6.76 -4.62 -25.01
CA VAL A 182 5.88 -3.46 -24.96
C VAL A 182 5.90 -2.85 -23.56
N ARG A 183 5.81 -3.65 -22.50
CA ARG A 183 5.88 -3.17 -21.12
C ARG A 183 7.24 -2.55 -20.80
N GLN A 184 8.34 -3.18 -21.23
CA GLN A 184 9.68 -2.61 -21.15
C GLN A 184 9.78 -1.28 -21.89
N ALA A 185 9.23 -1.20 -23.11
CA ALA A 185 9.22 0.04 -23.89
C ALA A 185 8.44 1.16 -23.16
N MET A 186 7.37 0.84 -22.46
CA MET A 186 6.65 1.82 -21.64
C MET A 186 7.53 2.37 -20.53
N LEU A 187 8.32 1.53 -19.86
CA LEU A 187 9.25 1.96 -18.80
C LEU A 187 10.40 2.79 -19.37
N TYR A 188 11.04 2.35 -20.45
CA TYR A 188 12.12 3.12 -21.10
C TYR A 188 11.67 4.45 -21.73
N ALA A 189 10.38 4.59 -22.08
CA ALA A 189 9.88 5.81 -22.69
C ALA A 189 9.74 6.99 -21.71
N ILE A 190 9.66 6.74 -20.39
CA ILE A 190 9.31 7.77 -19.40
C ILE A 190 10.52 8.26 -18.61
N ASP A 191 10.54 9.58 -18.33
CA ASP A 191 11.55 10.24 -17.49
C ASP A 191 11.00 10.48 -16.07
N ARG A 192 11.14 9.48 -15.21
CA ARG A 192 10.67 9.53 -13.82
C ARG A 192 11.49 10.50 -12.96
N LYS A 193 12.80 10.65 -13.25
CA LYS A 193 13.66 11.60 -12.52
C LYS A 193 13.20 13.04 -12.77
N MET A 194 12.89 13.38 -14.03
CA MET A 194 12.36 14.71 -14.35
C MET A 194 11.02 14.95 -13.63
N VAL A 195 10.14 13.94 -13.60
CA VAL A 195 8.86 14.04 -12.87
C VAL A 195 9.07 14.27 -11.39
N LEU A 196 9.95 13.49 -10.74
CA LEU A 196 10.30 13.66 -9.33
C LEU A 196 10.86 15.08 -9.06
N GLU A 197 11.80 15.56 -9.87
CA GLU A 197 12.40 16.88 -9.68
C GLU A 197 11.42 18.03 -9.92
N GLN A 198 10.59 17.94 -10.95
CA GLN A 198 9.72 19.05 -11.33
C GLN A 198 8.40 19.09 -10.55
N LEU A 199 7.80 17.95 -10.22
CA LEU A 199 6.55 17.88 -9.49
C LEU A 199 6.77 17.81 -7.99
N LEU A 200 7.75 17.05 -7.53
CA LEU A 200 7.99 16.83 -6.10
C LEU A 200 9.23 17.56 -5.56
N LYS A 201 9.82 18.46 -6.38
CA LYS A 201 11.02 19.25 -6.01
C LYS A 201 12.20 18.37 -5.56
N GLY A 202 12.31 17.16 -6.13
CA GLY A 202 13.34 16.18 -5.78
C GLY A 202 13.14 15.49 -4.44
N LYS A 203 11.95 15.62 -3.82
CA LYS A 203 11.63 14.96 -2.55
C LYS A 203 11.07 13.57 -2.82
N GLY A 204 11.87 12.54 -2.56
CA GLY A 204 11.54 11.14 -2.83
C GLY A 204 12.65 10.42 -3.58
N GLU A 205 12.34 9.26 -4.09
CA GLU A 205 13.28 8.44 -4.87
C GLU A 205 12.59 7.75 -6.06
N VAL A 206 13.37 7.21 -6.98
CA VAL A 206 12.89 6.40 -8.09
C VAL A 206 13.36 4.97 -7.88
N ALA A 207 12.43 4.02 -7.94
CA ALA A 207 12.71 2.59 -7.95
C ALA A 207 11.89 1.91 -9.06
N ASP A 208 12.33 0.76 -9.54
CA ASP A 208 11.58 0.00 -10.54
C ASP A 208 10.60 -0.98 -9.88
N GLY A 209 10.97 -1.54 -8.73
CA GLY A 209 10.20 -2.49 -7.97
C GLY A 209 9.26 -1.86 -6.95
N PHE A 210 8.93 -2.66 -5.97
CA PHE A 210 7.99 -2.32 -4.90
C PHE A 210 8.71 -1.92 -3.60
N LEU A 211 10.01 -2.21 -3.44
CA LEU A 211 10.79 -1.85 -2.26
C LEU A 211 11.42 -0.46 -2.41
N SER A 212 11.38 0.31 -1.34
CA SER A 212 12.09 1.57 -1.19
C SER A 212 13.39 1.37 -0.41
N SER A 213 14.26 2.38 -0.45
CA SER A 213 15.51 2.38 0.34
C SER A 213 15.30 2.28 1.86
N ALA A 214 14.07 2.57 2.35
CA ALA A 214 13.68 2.39 3.74
C ALA A 214 13.43 0.93 4.14
N SER A 215 13.27 0.03 3.17
CA SER A 215 13.06 -1.40 3.46
C SER A 215 14.39 -2.09 3.79
N PRO A 216 14.45 -2.95 4.84
CA PRO A 216 15.64 -3.75 5.12
C PRO A 216 15.97 -4.75 4.01
N PHE A 217 15.02 -5.02 3.11
CA PHE A 217 15.17 -5.97 2.00
C PHE A 217 15.54 -5.28 0.68
N TYR A 218 15.61 -3.95 0.66
CA TYR A 218 15.99 -3.21 -0.54
C TYR A 218 17.38 -3.63 -1.06
N ASP A 219 17.48 -3.90 -2.36
CA ASP A 219 18.73 -4.25 -3.04
C ASP A 219 19.21 -3.06 -3.87
N ASP A 220 20.21 -2.35 -3.36
CA ASP A 220 20.83 -1.20 -4.01
C ASP A 220 21.64 -1.52 -5.27
N SER A 221 21.85 -2.81 -5.57
CA SER A 221 22.46 -3.26 -6.83
C SER A 221 21.50 -3.20 -8.02
N ILE A 222 20.18 -3.15 -7.76
CA ILE A 222 19.15 -2.99 -8.79
C ILE A 222 19.02 -1.51 -9.13
N VAL A 223 19.69 -1.10 -10.19
CA VAL A 223 19.67 0.30 -10.65
C VAL A 223 18.39 0.58 -11.42
N PRO A 224 17.61 1.62 -11.04
CA PRO A 224 16.40 1.96 -11.77
C PRO A 224 16.65 2.28 -13.25
N VAL A 225 15.76 1.81 -14.12
CA VAL A 225 15.80 2.05 -15.55
C VAL A 225 15.70 3.56 -15.83
N GLU A 226 16.66 4.10 -16.55
CA GLU A 226 16.64 5.48 -17.03
C GLU A 226 15.91 5.57 -18.38
N GLN A 227 15.37 6.74 -18.69
CA GLN A 227 14.73 6.97 -19.97
C GLN A 227 15.70 6.67 -21.12
N ASP A 228 15.25 5.85 -22.06
CA ASP A 228 15.91 5.59 -23.36
C ASP A 228 14.85 5.45 -24.45
N VAL A 229 14.55 6.58 -25.10
CA VAL A 229 13.52 6.68 -26.15
C VAL A 229 13.84 5.81 -27.36
N GLU A 230 15.12 5.66 -27.71
CA GLU A 230 15.52 4.85 -28.86
C GLU A 230 15.38 3.36 -28.51
N LYS A 231 15.75 2.95 -27.31
CA LYS A 231 15.51 1.58 -26.82
C LYS A 231 14.04 1.25 -26.78
N ALA A 232 13.18 2.17 -26.31
CA ALA A 232 11.74 1.98 -26.32
C ALA A 232 11.20 1.73 -27.74
N LYS A 233 11.65 2.51 -28.73
CA LYS A 233 11.25 2.31 -30.13
C LYS A 233 11.75 0.99 -30.73
N GLU A 234 12.98 0.59 -30.41
CA GLU A 234 13.52 -0.71 -30.81
C GLU A 234 12.66 -1.86 -30.29
N LEU A 235 12.33 -1.86 -28.99
CA LEU A 235 11.51 -2.90 -28.35
C LEU A 235 10.10 -2.96 -28.97
N LEU A 236 9.47 -1.81 -29.25
CA LEU A 236 8.17 -1.76 -29.94
C LEU A 236 8.24 -2.32 -31.34
N ALA A 237 9.31 -2.03 -32.10
CA ALA A 237 9.50 -2.57 -33.43
C ALA A 237 9.72 -4.10 -33.40
N GLU A 238 10.52 -4.59 -32.46
CA GLU A 238 10.73 -6.04 -32.26
C GLU A 238 9.46 -6.76 -31.79
N ALA A 239 8.60 -6.10 -31.01
CA ALA A 239 7.30 -6.63 -30.60
C ALA A 239 6.26 -6.59 -31.75
N GLY A 240 6.55 -5.88 -32.83
CA GLY A 240 5.58 -5.66 -33.91
C GLY A 240 4.42 -4.76 -33.51
N TRP A 241 4.65 -3.85 -32.55
CA TRP A 241 3.65 -2.91 -32.07
C TRP A 241 3.27 -1.91 -33.17
N ASP A 242 2.02 -1.92 -33.59
CA ASP A 242 1.53 -1.08 -34.70
C ASP A 242 0.85 0.22 -34.24
N GLY A 243 0.73 0.41 -32.91
CA GLY A 243 0.08 1.58 -32.31
C GLY A 243 -1.44 1.66 -32.57
N SER A 244 -2.07 0.56 -32.98
CA SER A 244 -3.53 0.54 -33.25
C SER A 244 -4.34 0.50 -31.95
N GLN A 245 -3.80 -0.14 -30.91
CA GLN A 245 -4.42 -0.23 -29.59
C GLN A 245 -4.28 1.09 -28.83
N THR A 246 -5.33 1.52 -28.16
CA THR A 246 -5.31 2.60 -27.16
C THR A 246 -5.47 1.97 -25.78
N LEU A 247 -4.51 2.19 -24.89
CA LEU A 247 -4.49 1.66 -23.54
C LEU A 247 -5.25 2.60 -22.59
N ARG A 248 -6.06 2.04 -21.70
CA ARG A 248 -6.79 2.78 -20.66
C ARG A 248 -5.91 2.89 -19.41
N PHE A 249 -5.68 4.11 -18.95
CA PHE A 249 -4.88 4.40 -17.77
C PHE A 249 -5.73 5.03 -16.66
N TYR A 250 -6.05 4.25 -15.63
CA TYR A 250 -6.86 4.69 -14.51
C TYR A 250 -6.02 5.34 -13.42
N VAL A 251 -6.44 6.54 -12.99
CA VAL A 251 -5.75 7.33 -11.95
C VAL A 251 -6.77 7.93 -10.97
N ASN A 252 -6.35 8.10 -9.71
CA ASN A 252 -7.20 8.69 -8.68
C ASN A 252 -7.32 10.21 -8.87
N SER A 253 -8.55 10.72 -8.99
CA SER A 253 -8.85 12.15 -9.09
C SER A 253 -8.47 12.94 -7.83
N GLY A 254 -8.36 12.29 -6.69
CA GLY A 254 -7.94 12.91 -5.43
C GLY A 254 -6.43 13.16 -5.33
N ASP A 255 -5.62 12.59 -6.25
CA ASP A 255 -4.17 12.77 -6.33
C ASP A 255 -3.80 13.66 -7.52
N SER A 256 -3.84 14.95 -7.32
CA SER A 256 -3.56 15.92 -8.38
C SER A 256 -2.11 15.87 -8.88
N ALA A 257 -1.16 15.56 -7.99
CA ALA A 257 0.25 15.39 -8.34
C ALA A 257 0.43 14.26 -9.33
N PHE A 258 -0.16 13.12 -9.02
CA PHE A 258 -0.04 11.98 -9.91
C PHE A 258 -0.85 12.14 -11.21
N VAL A 259 -2.01 12.80 -11.17
CA VAL A 259 -2.73 13.16 -12.43
C VAL A 259 -1.83 13.97 -13.37
N ASN A 260 -1.05 14.91 -12.82
CA ASN A 260 -0.07 15.67 -13.61
C ASN A 260 1.07 14.77 -14.13
N ALA A 261 1.64 13.91 -13.28
CA ALA A 261 2.66 12.93 -13.68
C ALA A 261 2.15 12.00 -14.79
N ALA A 262 0.95 11.47 -14.65
CA ALA A 262 0.31 10.59 -15.63
C ALA A 262 0.18 11.28 -17.01
N ASN A 263 -0.19 12.55 -17.04
CA ASN A 263 -0.26 13.31 -18.29
C ASN A 263 1.12 13.47 -18.96
N VAL A 264 2.18 13.65 -18.16
CA VAL A 264 3.57 13.68 -18.68
C VAL A 264 3.93 12.33 -19.27
N PHE A 265 3.67 11.22 -18.56
CA PHE A 265 3.94 9.87 -19.07
C PHE A 265 3.17 9.57 -20.36
N VAL A 266 1.89 9.95 -20.43
CA VAL A 266 1.09 9.79 -21.66
C VAL A 266 1.70 10.51 -22.84
N ALA A 267 2.20 11.74 -22.64
CA ALA A 267 2.89 12.47 -23.70
C ALA A 267 4.19 11.79 -24.15
N GLN A 268 4.96 11.23 -23.21
CA GLN A 268 6.19 10.50 -23.50
C GLN A 268 5.91 9.15 -24.18
N TRP A 269 4.88 8.41 -23.78
CA TRP A 269 4.43 7.20 -24.47
C TRP A 269 3.95 7.50 -25.90
N ALA A 270 3.21 8.59 -26.08
CA ALA A 270 2.78 9.00 -27.43
C ALA A 270 3.98 9.31 -28.36
N ALA A 271 5.07 9.86 -27.82
CA ALA A 271 6.28 10.16 -28.59
C ALA A 271 6.99 8.92 -29.16
N VAL A 272 6.76 7.74 -28.55
CA VAL A 272 7.27 6.44 -29.05
C VAL A 272 6.20 5.61 -29.77
N GLY A 273 4.97 6.12 -29.91
CA GLY A 273 3.89 5.45 -30.66
C GLY A 273 2.97 4.58 -29.81
N ILE A 274 2.99 4.72 -28.49
CA ILE A 274 2.03 4.07 -27.58
C ILE A 274 0.91 5.08 -27.28
N LYS A 275 -0.33 4.72 -27.63
CA LYS A 275 -1.51 5.54 -27.35
C LYS A 275 -2.10 5.16 -26.00
N VAL A 276 -2.24 6.13 -25.12
CA VAL A 276 -2.81 5.95 -23.77
C VAL A 276 -3.87 7.02 -23.53
N GLU A 277 -5.00 6.62 -22.96
CA GLU A 277 -6.09 7.50 -22.55
C GLU A 277 -6.23 7.45 -21.03
N VAL A 278 -6.08 8.62 -20.37
CA VAL A 278 -6.23 8.73 -18.91
C VAL A 278 -7.71 8.73 -18.53
N GLN A 279 -8.06 7.85 -17.62
CA GLN A 279 -9.37 7.75 -16.97
C GLN A 279 -9.24 8.23 -15.53
N THR A 280 -9.58 9.48 -15.28
CA THR A 280 -9.53 10.06 -13.92
C THR A 280 -10.82 9.73 -13.19
N VAL A 281 -10.73 8.92 -12.12
CA VAL A 281 -11.87 8.41 -11.35
C VAL A 281 -11.66 8.64 -9.85
N ASP A 282 -12.74 8.58 -9.07
CA ASP A 282 -12.62 8.59 -7.60
C ASP A 282 -11.99 7.29 -7.08
N PHE A 283 -11.51 7.31 -5.84
CA PHE A 283 -10.78 6.18 -5.25
C PHE A 283 -11.63 4.90 -5.15
N ALA A 284 -12.93 4.99 -4.85
CA ALA A 284 -13.79 3.82 -4.74
C ALA A 284 -13.99 3.15 -6.11
N THR A 285 -14.17 3.96 -7.16
CA THR A 285 -14.22 3.49 -8.54
C THR A 285 -12.89 2.87 -8.96
N LEU A 286 -11.75 3.50 -8.61
CA LEU A 286 -10.42 2.97 -8.89
C LEU A 286 -10.22 1.57 -8.29
N MET A 287 -10.61 1.38 -7.01
CA MET A 287 -10.51 0.09 -6.32
C MET A 287 -11.46 -0.95 -6.92
N SER A 288 -12.63 -0.56 -7.39
CA SER A 288 -13.54 -1.46 -8.11
C SER A 288 -12.94 -1.94 -9.43
N VAL A 289 -12.31 -1.04 -10.19
CA VAL A 289 -11.60 -1.38 -11.45
C VAL A 289 -10.43 -2.32 -11.16
N ALA A 290 -9.63 -2.04 -10.13
CA ALA A 290 -8.53 -2.90 -9.70
C ALA A 290 -9.02 -4.31 -9.34
N GLY A 291 -10.10 -4.42 -8.56
CA GLY A 291 -10.66 -5.70 -8.11
C GLY A 291 -11.29 -6.54 -9.23
N THR A 292 -11.66 -5.93 -10.35
CA THR A 292 -12.20 -6.66 -11.52
C THR A 292 -11.13 -6.92 -12.60
N ASN A 293 -9.92 -6.39 -12.45
CA ASN A 293 -8.83 -6.44 -13.43
C ASN A 293 -9.21 -5.87 -14.82
N ASP A 294 -10.24 -5.01 -14.89
CA ASP A 294 -10.70 -4.39 -16.14
C ASP A 294 -9.97 -3.07 -16.43
N TYR A 295 -8.67 -3.14 -16.57
CA TYR A 295 -7.81 -2.02 -16.93
C TYR A 295 -6.61 -2.48 -17.77
N ASP A 296 -5.93 -1.55 -18.41
CA ASP A 296 -4.67 -1.83 -19.10
C ASP A 296 -3.49 -1.31 -18.26
N ILE A 297 -3.65 -0.10 -17.70
CA ILE A 297 -2.72 0.53 -16.75
C ILE A 297 -3.55 1.11 -15.60
N LEU A 298 -3.07 0.94 -14.38
CA LEU A 298 -3.70 1.48 -13.17
C LEU A 298 -2.62 2.05 -12.26
N ALA A 299 -2.86 3.22 -11.69
CA ALA A 299 -1.94 3.79 -10.71
C ALA A 299 -2.63 4.11 -9.39
N VAL A 300 -1.95 3.76 -8.31
CA VAL A 300 -2.41 4.03 -6.96
C VAL A 300 -1.21 4.19 -6.02
N GLN A 301 -1.36 5.06 -5.02
CA GLN A 301 -0.43 5.11 -3.90
C GLN A 301 -0.52 3.80 -3.11
N TYR A 302 0.60 3.12 -2.95
CA TYR A 302 0.68 1.87 -2.21
C TYR A 302 1.82 1.91 -1.20
N THR A 303 1.51 1.63 0.06
CA THR A 303 2.52 1.54 1.12
C THR A 303 2.78 0.07 1.41
N TYR A 304 3.90 -0.44 0.94
CA TYR A 304 4.34 -1.80 1.25
C TYR A 304 4.83 -1.89 2.69
N ALA A 305 4.49 -2.98 3.37
CA ALA A 305 4.98 -3.19 4.72
C ALA A 305 6.51 -3.32 4.72
N PRO A 306 7.26 -2.41 5.35
CA PRO A 306 8.72 -2.40 5.23
C PRO A 306 9.39 -3.63 5.88
N VAL A 307 8.70 -4.30 6.82
CA VAL A 307 9.26 -5.44 7.56
C VAL A 307 8.87 -6.79 6.94
N ASP A 308 7.69 -6.89 6.34
CA ASP A 308 7.24 -8.08 5.61
C ASP A 308 6.27 -7.66 4.50
N PRO A 309 6.78 -7.39 3.31
CA PRO A 309 5.97 -7.01 2.15
C PRO A 309 5.23 -8.20 1.50
N TYR A 310 5.45 -9.43 1.96
CA TYR A 310 4.89 -10.64 1.34
C TYR A 310 3.39 -10.58 1.05
N PRO A 311 2.50 -10.21 2.01
CA PRO A 311 1.06 -10.24 1.74
C PRO A 311 0.65 -9.33 0.59
N ASP A 312 1.31 -8.15 0.52
CA ASP A 312 1.06 -7.16 -0.52
C ASP A 312 1.59 -7.64 -1.87
N VAL A 313 2.85 -8.09 -1.89
CA VAL A 313 3.53 -8.49 -3.12
C VAL A 313 2.92 -9.77 -3.72
N ALA A 314 2.60 -10.75 -2.88
CA ALA A 314 1.92 -11.97 -3.33
C ALA A 314 0.56 -11.68 -3.95
N TRP A 315 -0.19 -10.72 -3.39
CA TRP A 315 -1.48 -10.31 -3.94
C TRP A 315 -1.37 -9.54 -5.25
N LEU A 316 -0.33 -8.75 -5.41
CA LEU A 316 -0.12 -7.91 -6.60
C LEU A 316 0.54 -8.66 -7.77
N LEU A 317 1.41 -9.64 -7.48
CA LEU A 317 2.28 -10.30 -8.45
C LEU A 317 2.18 -11.85 -8.42
N GLY A 318 1.44 -12.42 -7.49
CA GLY A 318 1.49 -13.86 -7.16
C GLY A 318 0.64 -14.76 -8.05
N GLY A 319 0.37 -14.43 -9.30
CA GLY A 319 -0.33 -15.30 -10.24
C GLY A 319 -1.36 -14.61 -11.12
N GLU A 320 -2.04 -15.40 -11.94
CA GLU A 320 -2.99 -14.92 -12.95
C GLU A 320 -4.20 -14.16 -12.36
N ASP A 321 -4.54 -14.40 -11.08
CA ASP A 321 -5.63 -13.74 -10.38
C ASP A 321 -5.16 -12.50 -9.61
N SER A 322 -3.85 -12.20 -9.64
CA SER A 322 -3.30 -10.97 -9.05
C SER A 322 -3.78 -9.71 -9.79
N TRP A 323 -3.57 -8.55 -9.20
CA TRP A 323 -3.93 -7.28 -9.84
C TRP A 323 -3.27 -7.09 -11.20
N THR A 324 -2.03 -7.51 -11.34
CA THR A 324 -1.29 -7.41 -12.60
C THR A 324 -1.57 -8.55 -13.57
N GLY A 325 -2.23 -9.62 -13.11
CA GLY A 325 -2.36 -10.86 -13.86
C GLY A 325 -1.02 -11.54 -14.15
N TYR A 326 0.06 -11.10 -13.48
CA TYR A 326 1.41 -11.61 -13.65
C TYR A 326 1.60 -12.87 -12.80
N GLY A 327 2.25 -13.86 -13.37
CA GLY A 327 2.65 -15.07 -12.68
C GLY A 327 3.97 -15.57 -13.26
N ASP A 328 4.96 -15.74 -12.40
CA ASP A 328 6.26 -16.32 -12.71
C ASP A 328 6.63 -17.31 -11.60
N ASP A 329 7.03 -18.51 -11.97
CA ASP A 329 7.32 -19.60 -11.04
C ASP A 329 8.45 -19.20 -10.06
N SER A 330 9.50 -18.50 -10.54
CA SER A 330 10.62 -18.07 -9.70
C SER A 330 10.21 -17.01 -8.68
N VAL A 331 9.28 -16.12 -9.04
CA VAL A 331 8.69 -15.14 -8.13
C VAL A 331 7.86 -15.84 -7.07
N ASN A 332 7.00 -16.77 -7.46
CA ASN A 332 6.15 -17.51 -6.54
C ASN A 332 6.97 -18.38 -5.56
N GLU A 333 8.02 -19.06 -6.05
CA GLU A 333 8.92 -19.84 -5.22
C GLU A 333 9.69 -18.95 -4.24
N ALA A 334 10.21 -17.80 -4.69
CA ALA A 334 10.92 -16.85 -3.84
C ALA A 334 9.99 -16.31 -2.73
N LEU A 335 8.78 -15.86 -3.10
CA LEU A 335 7.79 -15.38 -2.15
C LEU A 335 7.39 -16.44 -1.13
N ALA A 336 7.11 -17.68 -1.55
CA ALA A 336 6.78 -18.77 -0.64
C ALA A 336 7.91 -19.04 0.36
N LYS A 337 9.17 -18.98 -0.11
CA LYS A 337 10.32 -19.24 0.74
C LYS A 337 10.57 -18.16 1.78
N THR A 338 10.23 -16.87 1.52
CA THR A 338 10.33 -15.82 2.53
C THR A 338 9.50 -16.13 3.79
N GLN A 339 8.44 -16.92 3.66
CA GLN A 339 7.53 -17.23 4.75
C GLN A 339 8.03 -18.33 5.69
N THR A 340 9.05 -19.08 5.28
CA THR A 340 9.57 -20.24 6.01
C THR A 340 10.95 -20.02 6.60
N THR A 341 11.64 -18.93 6.26
CA THR A 341 12.94 -18.56 6.82
C THR A 341 12.87 -17.35 7.72
N SER A 342 13.74 -17.30 8.74
CA SER A 342 13.94 -16.11 9.59
C SER A 342 15.31 -15.46 9.36
N ASP A 343 16.08 -15.96 8.38
CA ASP A 343 17.36 -15.38 8.01
C ASP A 343 17.14 -14.14 7.14
N MET A 344 17.46 -12.97 7.69
CA MET A 344 17.21 -11.68 7.03
C MET A 344 18.02 -11.51 5.74
N ASP A 345 19.23 -12.06 5.66
CA ASP A 345 20.06 -11.99 4.44
C ASP A 345 19.45 -12.91 3.36
N GLU A 346 18.96 -14.08 3.73
CA GLU A 346 18.22 -14.96 2.82
C GLU A 346 16.95 -14.30 2.32
N ILE A 347 16.14 -13.70 3.20
CA ILE A 347 14.90 -12.98 2.85
C ILE A 347 15.21 -11.83 1.88
N LYS A 348 16.25 -11.04 2.16
CA LYS A 348 16.70 -9.97 1.26
C LYS A 348 17.06 -10.52 -0.13
N GLY A 349 17.81 -11.62 -0.20
CA GLY A 349 18.14 -12.27 -1.47
C GLY A 349 16.91 -12.75 -2.24
N LEU A 350 15.88 -13.27 -1.54
CA LEU A 350 14.64 -13.72 -2.17
C LEU A 350 13.83 -12.53 -2.73
N TYR A 351 13.73 -11.41 -1.99
CA TYR A 351 13.08 -10.21 -2.53
C TYR A 351 13.87 -9.58 -3.67
N SER A 352 15.21 -9.66 -3.66
CA SER A 352 16.03 -9.24 -4.81
C SER A 352 15.67 -10.02 -6.08
N VAL A 353 15.41 -11.33 -5.99
CA VAL A 353 14.93 -12.12 -7.13
C VAL A 353 13.60 -11.57 -7.64
N VAL A 354 12.67 -11.25 -6.74
CA VAL A 354 11.35 -10.71 -7.14
C VAL A 354 11.50 -9.34 -7.80
N ASP A 355 12.29 -8.42 -7.22
CA ASP A 355 12.50 -7.07 -7.77
C ASP A 355 13.21 -7.10 -9.13
N GLN A 356 14.19 -8.01 -9.32
CA GLN A 356 14.84 -8.22 -10.63
C GLN A 356 13.82 -8.66 -11.68
N LYS A 357 12.93 -9.58 -11.32
CA LYS A 357 11.86 -10.05 -12.22
C LYS A 357 10.85 -8.95 -12.52
N VAL A 358 10.51 -8.13 -11.54
CA VAL A 358 9.64 -6.95 -11.75
C VAL A 358 10.30 -5.98 -12.74
N GLN A 359 11.60 -5.70 -12.62
CA GLN A 359 12.34 -4.85 -13.55
C GLN A 359 12.43 -5.47 -14.96
N GLU A 360 12.66 -6.79 -15.07
CA GLU A 360 12.76 -7.50 -16.36
C GLU A 360 11.42 -7.56 -17.08
N ASP A 361 10.35 -7.94 -16.38
CA ASP A 361 9.06 -8.26 -16.99
C ASP A 361 8.05 -7.12 -16.95
N VAL A 362 8.32 -6.10 -16.14
CA VAL A 362 7.55 -4.86 -15.99
C VAL A 362 6.04 -5.09 -15.82
N PRO A 363 5.60 -5.93 -14.86
CA PRO A 363 4.19 -6.00 -14.51
C PRO A 363 3.74 -4.76 -13.73
N MET A 364 4.69 -4.08 -13.10
CA MET A 364 4.53 -2.81 -12.43
C MET A 364 5.85 -2.02 -12.42
N PHE A 365 5.76 -0.76 -12.07
CA PHE A 365 6.91 0.07 -11.70
C PHE A 365 6.46 1.17 -10.73
N SER A 366 7.40 1.71 -9.94
CA SER A 366 7.15 2.91 -9.15
C SER A 366 7.45 4.15 -9.99
N ALA A 367 6.48 5.03 -10.10
CA ALA A 367 6.68 6.32 -10.75
C ALA A 367 7.65 7.18 -9.94
N TYR A 368 7.46 7.15 -8.60
CA TYR A 368 8.33 7.70 -7.55
C TYR A 368 7.88 7.14 -6.19
N ILE A 369 8.73 7.27 -5.18
CA ILE A 369 8.44 6.88 -3.80
C ILE A 369 8.62 8.09 -2.92
#